data_30982501ec5faf56b167b28c73e38cd9
#
_entry.id   30982501ec5faf56b167b28c73e38cd9
#
_cell.length_a   1.000
_cell.length_b   1.000
_cell.length_c   1.000
_cell.angle_alpha   90.00
_cell.angle_beta   90.00
_cell.angle_gamma   90.00
#
_symmetry.space_group_name_H-M   'P 1'
#
loop_
_entity.id
_entity.type
_entity.pdbx_description
1 polymer ?
#
loop_
_entity_poly.entity_id
_entity_poly.type
_entity_poly.pdbx_seq_one_letter_code
_entity_poly.pdbx_strand_id
1 'polypeptide(L)'
;MKLVVAVVQDRDSIDLLEELMEAGYRATKLSSTGGFLREGNTTLLIGCEDEDVEDVLEVIGNICRTRDQTVTPVTPVRGSTGDSFIPYSVEVTVGGATVFVLEVEQFYHV
;
A
#
# COMPACT_ATOMS: atom_id res chain seq x y z
N MET A 1 -0.39 19.49 14.74
CA MET A 1 0.07 18.79 13.54
C MET A 1 0.56 17.40 13.89
N LYS A 2 0.20 16.46 13.09
CA LYS A 2 0.62 15.06 13.23
C LYS A 2 1.35 14.59 11.97
N LEU A 3 2.25 13.65 12.16
CA LEU A 3 2.87 12.91 11.06
C LEU A 3 2.33 11.50 11.07
N VAL A 4 1.67 11.13 9.99
CA VAL A 4 1.18 9.76 9.80
C VAL A 4 2.21 9.03 8.94
N VAL A 5 2.73 7.94 9.48
CA VAL A 5 3.67 7.06 8.79
C VAL A 5 2.92 5.78 8.45
N ALA A 6 2.69 5.53 7.18
CA ALA A 6 1.93 4.37 6.73
C ALA A 6 2.83 3.45 5.91
N VAL A 7 2.98 2.21 6.35
CA VAL A 7 3.69 1.17 5.62
C VAL A 7 2.64 0.28 4.97
N VAL A 8 2.63 0.28 3.64
CA VAL A 8 1.61 -0.40 2.84
C VAL A 8 2.27 -1.28 1.79
N GLN A 9 1.51 -2.18 1.19
CA GLN A 9 2.02 -2.97 0.08
C GLN A 9 2.19 -2.09 -1.17
N ASP A 10 3.22 -2.37 -1.96
CA ASP A 10 3.50 -1.59 -3.17
C ASP A 10 2.29 -1.50 -4.10
N ARG A 11 1.52 -2.58 -4.20
CA ARG A 11 0.31 -2.62 -5.04
C ARG A 11 -0.73 -1.57 -4.66
N ASP A 12 -0.79 -1.20 -3.39
CA ASP A 12 -1.77 -0.24 -2.89
C ASP A 12 -1.22 1.20 -2.85
N SER A 13 0.08 1.37 -2.99
CA SER A 13 0.74 2.66 -2.73
C SER A 13 0.33 3.75 -3.72
N ILE A 14 0.16 3.43 -4.98
CA ILE A 14 -0.18 4.41 -6.01
C ILE A 14 -1.60 4.91 -5.81
N ASP A 15 -2.55 4.00 -5.62
CA ASP A 15 -3.95 4.35 -5.39
C ASP A 15 -4.11 5.15 -4.10
N LEU A 16 -3.39 4.76 -3.06
CA LEU A 16 -3.41 5.47 -1.79
C LEU A 16 -2.87 6.90 -1.96
N LEU A 17 -1.76 7.06 -2.65
CA LEU A 17 -1.18 8.37 -2.90
C LEU A 17 -2.15 9.28 -3.66
N GLU A 18 -2.79 8.75 -4.69
CA GLU A 18 -3.78 9.50 -5.48
C GLU A 18 -4.98 9.92 -4.63
N GLU A 19 -5.53 9.00 -3.84
CA GLU A 19 -6.67 9.31 -2.97
C GLU A 19 -6.34 10.37 -1.92
N LEU A 20 -5.14 10.29 -1.33
CA LEU A 20 -4.70 11.29 -0.36
C LEU A 20 -4.55 12.67 -1.02
N MET A 21 -4.00 12.72 -2.22
CA MET A 21 -3.85 13.98 -2.96
C MET A 21 -5.21 14.57 -3.34
N GLU A 22 -6.15 13.74 -3.79
CA GLU A 22 -7.50 14.18 -4.11
C GLU A 22 -8.24 14.72 -2.87
N ALA A 23 -7.97 14.13 -1.71
CA ALA A 23 -8.54 14.60 -0.45
C ALA A 23 -7.86 15.87 0.09
N GLY A 24 -6.80 16.35 -0.59
CA GLY A 24 -6.10 17.55 -0.21
C GLY A 24 -4.93 17.35 0.74
N TYR A 25 -4.50 16.12 0.95
CA TYR A 25 -3.37 15.81 1.82
C TYR A 25 -2.09 15.65 1.02
N ARG A 26 -0.99 16.11 1.60
CA ARG A 26 0.33 15.94 1.00
C ARG A 26 0.97 14.68 1.58
N ALA A 27 1.42 13.82 0.69
CA ALA A 27 2.10 12.60 1.08
C ALA A 27 3.41 12.46 0.31
N THR A 28 4.44 12.02 1.00
CA THR A 28 5.74 11.71 0.42
C THR A 28 5.95 10.22 0.45
N LYS A 29 6.27 9.64 -0.69
CA LYS A 29 6.55 8.23 -0.82
C LYS A 29 8.04 7.98 -0.58
N LEU A 30 8.34 7.07 0.34
CA LEU A 30 9.69 6.57 0.54
C LEU A 30 9.79 5.20 -0.12
N SER A 31 10.60 5.11 -1.17
CA SER A 31 10.81 3.85 -1.85
C SER A 31 11.69 2.94 -1.02
N SER A 32 11.22 1.74 -0.75
CA SER A 32 12.05 0.69 -0.18
C SER A 32 12.73 -0.07 -1.30
N THR A 33 14.06 -0.13 -1.26
CA THR A 33 14.86 -0.93 -2.19
C THR A 33 15.17 -2.30 -1.65
N GLY A 34 14.66 -2.65 -0.47
CA GLY A 34 14.91 -3.92 0.17
C GLY A 34 14.22 -5.06 -0.55
N GLY A 35 14.96 -5.79 -1.38
CA GLY A 35 14.43 -6.91 -2.14
C GLY A 35 14.26 -8.20 -1.35
N PHE A 36 14.17 -8.15 -0.02
CA PHE A 36 14.10 -9.35 0.79
C PHE A 36 12.70 -9.92 0.94
N LEU A 37 11.68 -9.13 0.67
CA LEU A 37 10.30 -9.58 0.73
C LEU A 37 9.77 -9.73 -0.68
N ARG A 38 9.10 -10.84 -0.94
CA ARG A 38 8.47 -11.11 -2.22
C ARG A 38 7.44 -10.06 -2.59
N GLU A 39 6.89 -9.38 -1.59
CA GLU A 39 6.05 -8.22 -1.78
C GLU A 39 6.74 -7.05 -1.14
N GLY A 40 7.16 -6.10 -1.97
CA GLY A 40 7.75 -4.86 -1.50
C GLY A 40 6.74 -4.04 -0.73
N ASN A 41 7.24 -3.33 0.27
CA ASN A 41 6.45 -2.39 1.03
C ASN A 41 6.89 -0.96 0.69
N THR A 42 5.92 -0.09 0.68
CA THR A 42 6.13 1.34 0.46
C THR A 42 5.74 2.08 1.73
N THR A 43 6.57 3.01 2.14
CA THR A 43 6.27 3.89 3.28
C THR A 43 5.84 5.25 2.77
N LEU A 44 4.71 5.74 3.28
CA LEU A 44 4.22 7.08 3.00
C LEU A 44 4.32 7.94 4.26
N LEU A 45 4.80 9.16 4.08
CA LEU A 45 4.80 10.18 5.13
C LEU A 45 3.72 11.19 4.81
N ILE A 46 2.79 11.38 5.73
CA ILE A 46 1.64 12.28 5.55
C ILE A 46 1.60 13.26 6.70
N GLY A 47 1.85 14.54 6.41
CA GLY A 47 1.68 15.59 7.40
C GLY A 47 0.23 16.09 7.37
N CYS A 48 -0.41 16.20 8.51
CA CYS A 48 -1.79 16.69 8.58
C CYS A 48 -2.07 17.37 9.92
N GLU A 49 -3.16 18.12 9.96
CA GLU A 49 -3.63 18.70 11.21
C GLU A 49 -4.27 17.64 12.10
N ASP A 50 -4.34 17.91 13.40
CA ASP A 50 -4.87 16.95 14.37
C ASP A 50 -6.29 16.49 14.00
N GLU A 51 -7.12 17.42 13.56
CA GLU A 51 -8.51 17.13 13.17
C GLU A 51 -8.63 16.29 11.90
N ASP A 52 -7.58 16.19 11.10
CA ASP A 52 -7.59 15.47 9.83
C ASP A 52 -7.10 14.02 9.96
N VAL A 53 -6.57 13.65 11.11
CA VAL A 53 -5.97 12.30 11.31
C VAL A 53 -6.98 11.20 11.04
N GLU A 54 -8.19 11.32 11.55
CA GLU A 54 -9.22 10.28 11.37
C GLU A 54 -9.58 10.11 9.90
N ASP A 55 -9.66 11.21 9.15
CA ASP A 55 -9.94 11.17 7.72
C ASP A 55 -8.80 10.49 6.94
N VAL A 56 -7.56 10.83 7.28
CA VAL A 56 -6.39 10.17 6.68
C VAL A 56 -6.40 8.67 6.96
N LEU A 57 -6.69 8.28 8.20
CA LEU A 57 -6.76 6.86 8.57
C LEU A 57 -7.88 6.14 7.83
N GLU A 58 -9.00 6.79 7.62
CA GLU A 58 -10.11 6.24 6.85
C GLU A 58 -9.71 5.98 5.39
N VAL A 59 -9.05 6.94 4.76
CA VAL A 59 -8.55 6.78 3.39
C VAL A 59 -7.60 5.59 3.30
N ILE A 60 -6.66 5.49 4.24
CA ILE A 60 -5.72 4.37 4.29
C ILE A 60 -6.46 3.04 4.43
N GLY A 61 -7.41 2.99 5.36
CA GLY A 61 -8.19 1.78 5.60
C GLY A 61 -9.01 1.33 4.41
N ASN A 62 -9.61 2.26 3.69
CA ASN A 62 -10.42 1.95 2.51
C ASN A 62 -9.59 1.38 1.35
N ILE A 63 -8.40 1.91 1.15
CA ILE A 63 -7.53 1.49 0.04
C ILE A 63 -6.73 0.25 0.40
N CYS A 64 -6.20 0.18 1.62
CA CYS A 64 -5.17 -0.80 2.00
C CYS A 64 -5.71 -1.95 2.85
N ARG A 65 -7.01 -2.04 3.07
CA ARG A 65 -7.57 -3.10 3.92
C ARG A 65 -7.10 -4.49 3.49
N THR A 66 -6.91 -5.35 4.46
CA THR A 66 -6.61 -6.76 4.21
C THR A 66 -7.80 -7.40 3.51
N ARG A 67 -7.54 -8.09 2.43
CA ARG A 67 -8.57 -8.71 1.60
C ARG A 67 -8.02 -9.93 0.89
N ASP A 68 -8.91 -10.84 0.50
CA ASP A 68 -8.54 -11.97 -0.34
C ASP A 68 -8.72 -11.59 -1.80
N GLN A 69 -7.73 -11.95 -2.59
CA GLN A 69 -7.74 -11.71 -4.02
C GLN A 69 -7.53 -13.03 -4.76
N THR A 70 -8.37 -13.28 -5.74
CA THR A 70 -8.21 -14.45 -6.61
C THR A 70 -7.18 -14.12 -7.70
N VAL A 71 -6.14 -14.93 -7.76
CA VAL A 71 -5.11 -14.83 -8.78
C VAL A 71 -5.13 -16.10 -9.60
N THR A 72 -5.05 -15.95 -10.91
CA THR A 72 -4.90 -17.08 -11.80
C THR A 72 -3.50 -17.04 -12.39
N PRO A 73 -2.54 -17.73 -11.74
CA PRO A 73 -1.20 -17.76 -12.29
C PRO A 73 -1.19 -18.61 -13.54
N VAL A 74 -0.63 -18.04 -14.58
CA VAL A 74 -0.44 -18.69 -15.86
C VAL A 74 0.97 -19.27 -15.85
N THR A 75 1.07 -20.57 -15.55
CA THR A 75 2.37 -21.26 -15.57
C THR A 75 2.39 -22.20 -16.75
N PRO A 76 3.24 -21.95 -17.76
CA PRO A 76 3.43 -22.92 -18.83
C PRO A 76 4.09 -24.18 -18.23
N VAL A 77 3.46 -25.32 -18.44
CA VAL A 77 4.04 -26.58 -18.00
C VAL A 77 5.11 -27.00 -19.01
N ARG A 78 6.36 -27.05 -18.55
CA ARG A 78 7.48 -27.49 -19.37
C ARG A 78 7.31 -28.95 -19.75
N GLY A 79 7.51 -29.24 -21.03
CA GLY A 79 7.56 -30.61 -21.55
C GLY A 79 6.23 -31.19 -21.92
N SER A 80 5.18 -30.44 -21.85
CA SER A 80 3.90 -30.85 -22.39
C SER A 80 3.77 -30.41 -23.83
N THR A 81 3.27 -31.29 -24.63
CA THR A 81 2.89 -31.00 -25.99
C THR A 81 1.74 -29.99 -25.96
N GLY A 82 2.06 -28.74 -26.04
CA GLY A 82 1.21 -27.65 -26.48
C GLY A 82 -0.08 -27.32 -25.75
N ASP A 83 -0.71 -28.26 -25.07
CA ASP A 83 -2.08 -28.07 -24.62
C ASP A 83 -2.31 -28.17 -23.13
N SER A 84 -1.28 -28.35 -22.34
CA SER A 84 -1.48 -28.52 -20.91
C SER A 84 -1.34 -27.19 -20.17
N PHE A 85 -2.28 -26.37 -20.47
CA PHE A 85 -2.50 -25.15 -19.75
C PHE A 85 -3.62 -25.42 -18.76
N ILE A 86 -3.28 -25.58 -17.49
CA ILE A 86 -4.29 -25.73 -16.44
C ILE A 86 -4.33 -24.43 -15.69
N PRO A 87 -5.26 -23.51 -16.02
CA PRO A 87 -5.48 -22.35 -15.19
C PRO A 87 -6.13 -22.82 -13.89
N TYR A 88 -5.47 -22.55 -12.78
CA TYR A 88 -6.06 -22.74 -11.47
C TYR A 88 -6.11 -21.39 -10.75
N SER A 89 -7.18 -21.17 -10.03
CA SER A 89 -7.34 -19.97 -9.24
C SER A 89 -6.80 -20.20 -7.84
N VAL A 90 -5.99 -19.28 -7.36
CA VAL A 90 -5.46 -19.30 -6.01
C VAL A 90 -5.93 -18.05 -5.30
N GLU A 91 -6.48 -18.21 -4.11
CA GLU A 91 -6.78 -17.08 -3.26
C GLU A 91 -5.56 -16.70 -2.44
N VAL A 92 -5.19 -15.42 -2.51
CA VAL A 92 -4.11 -14.85 -1.72
C VAL A 92 -4.64 -13.68 -0.91
N THR A 93 -4.18 -13.58 0.32
CA THR A 93 -4.49 -12.44 1.17
C THR A 93 -3.53 -11.31 0.82
N VAL A 94 -4.10 -10.17 0.47
CA VAL A 94 -3.34 -8.98 0.10
C VAL A 94 -3.80 -7.79 0.92
N GLY A 95 -2.99 -6.74 0.90
CA GLY A 95 -3.31 -5.49 1.58
C GLY A 95 -2.82 -5.48 3.02
N GLY A 96 -3.42 -4.62 3.78
CA GLY A 96 -2.98 -4.30 5.12
C GLY A 96 -2.08 -3.08 5.14
N ALA A 97 -2.09 -2.40 6.27
CA ALA A 97 -1.24 -1.25 6.50
C ALA A 97 -0.82 -1.23 7.96
N THR A 98 0.43 -0.84 8.19
CA THR A 98 0.90 -0.53 9.53
C THR A 98 1.05 0.98 9.60
N VAL A 99 0.36 1.59 10.54
CA VAL A 99 0.26 3.05 10.61
C VAL A 99 0.71 3.53 11.97
N PHE A 100 1.60 4.52 11.96
CA PHE A 100 2.03 5.23 13.15
C PHE A 100 1.56 6.68 13.05
N VAL A 101 1.04 7.20 14.14
CA VAL A 101 0.67 8.62 14.23
C VAL A 101 1.58 9.26 15.26
N LEU A 102 2.37 10.23 14.83
CA LEU A 102 3.37 10.88 15.66
C LEU A 102 3.02 12.35 15.84
N GLU A 103 3.24 12.86 17.05
CA GLU A 103 3.15 14.28 17.31
C GLU A 103 4.30 15.01 16.63
N VAL A 104 4.01 16.05 15.86
CA VAL A 104 5.04 16.92 15.29
C VAL A 104 5.27 18.07 16.24
N GLU A 105 6.42 18.05 16.92
CA GLU A 105 6.77 19.08 17.87
C GLU A 105 7.08 20.41 17.17
N GLN A 106 7.81 20.36 16.08
CA GLN A 106 8.17 21.54 15.30
C GLN A 106 8.19 21.19 13.81
N PHE A 107 7.72 22.11 12.99
CA PHE A 107 7.71 21.97 11.53
C PHE A 107 8.31 23.22 10.90
N TYR A 108 9.30 23.04 10.04
CA TYR A 108 9.96 24.11 9.31
C TYR A 108 9.95 23.83 7.83
N HIS A 109 9.60 24.85 7.07
CA HIS A 109 9.76 24.85 5.62
C HIS A 109 10.70 25.97 5.25
N VAL A 110 11.89 25.63 4.78
CA VAL A 110 12.94 26.60 4.45
C VAL A 110 13.13 26.75 2.96
#